data_6a6058d4621522ff11414cb272f53045
#
_entry.id   6a6058d4621522ff11414cb272f53045
#
_cell.length_a   1.000
_cell.length_b   1.000
_cell.length_c   1.000
_cell.angle_alpha   90.00
_cell.angle_beta   90.00
_cell.angle_gamma   90.00
#
_symmetry.space_group_name_H-M   'P 1'
#
loop_
_entity.id
_entity.type
_entity.pdbx_description
1 polymer ?
#
loop_
_entity_poly.entity_id
_entity_poly.type
_entity_poly.pdbx_seq_one_letter_code
_entity_poly.pdbx_strand_id
1 'polypeptide(L)'
;MHLFKQSKVNANLVFTISILFILFTANFNAWAVNVEKPNADNYAAALLSQHKILSKRLANNQFNRPITLNSSETPEQLKGEIYAVLDYPFATVNNALNQPAHWCDALILHINIKYCRAETNKTGTVMHLNLGKKHDQTLAETYKAAFNYQEISKADNYFSTELNAAEGPLGTSDYRIWVEATPLNNNQTFLHFTYAYSFGLTGRIAMKGYLATIGKDKVGFTVNDTPSNGQPDYIQGVRGVVERNTMRYYLTIDAYLANLNQPANKQLDKRLEKWFNSTEEYAKQLHEVERNDYVEMKRKEYQRQNTVN
;
A
#
# COMPACT_ATOMS: atom_id res chain seq x y z
N MET A 1 45.23 66.55 1.52
CA MET A 1 46.18 67.15 2.50
C MET A 1 46.22 66.19 3.69
N HIS A 2 47.41 65.62 3.92
CA HIS A 2 47.90 64.96 5.13
C HIS A 2 47.21 63.67 5.58
N LEU A 3 47.90 62.64 5.97
CA LEU A 3 49.31 62.17 5.92
C LEU A 3 49.26 60.72 6.44
N PHE A 4 50.10 59.91 5.85
CA PHE A 4 50.54 58.58 6.27
C PHE A 4 50.86 58.49 7.78
N LYS A 5 50.58 57.32 8.36
CA LYS A 5 51.53 56.72 9.27
C LYS A 5 51.45 55.19 9.23
N GLN A 6 52.48 54.60 8.64
CA GLN A 6 52.89 53.22 8.84
C GLN A 6 53.48 53.08 10.25
N SER A 7 53.25 51.94 10.86
CA SER A 7 54.07 51.47 11.95
C SER A 7 54.31 49.96 11.80
N LYS A 8 55.54 49.63 11.86
CA LYS A 8 56.25 48.40 11.53
C LYS A 8 55.95 47.25 12.48
N VAL A 9 55.85 46.09 11.89
CA VAL A 9 56.45 44.77 12.12
C VAL A 9 57.24 44.59 13.47
N ASN A 10 56.85 43.53 14.19
CA ASN A 10 57.80 42.65 14.82
C ASN A 10 57.46 41.19 14.65
N ALA A 11 58.48 40.48 14.19
CA ALA A 11 58.53 39.09 13.88
C ALA A 11 58.73 38.20 15.14
N ASN A 12 58.44 36.94 14.95
CA ASN A 12 58.96 35.79 15.72
C ASN A 12 58.27 35.48 17.05
N LEU A 13 57.35 34.53 16.96
CA LEU A 13 57.36 33.39 17.88
C LEU A 13 56.83 32.16 17.17
N VAL A 14 57.77 31.35 16.68
CA VAL A 14 57.50 30.00 16.17
C VAL A 14 57.21 29.10 17.37
N PHE A 15 55.96 28.76 17.60
CA PHE A 15 55.62 27.70 18.55
C PHE A 15 55.45 26.39 17.78
N THR A 16 56.48 25.56 17.81
CA THR A 16 56.43 24.16 17.37
C THR A 16 55.58 23.37 18.36
N ILE A 17 54.31 23.12 18.01
CA ILE A 17 53.52 22.14 18.73
C ILE A 17 53.75 20.78 18.06
N SER A 18 54.57 19.97 18.71
CA SER A 18 54.73 18.55 18.41
C SER A 18 53.44 17.82 18.81
N ILE A 19 52.60 17.53 17.86
CA ILE A 19 51.41 16.66 18.08
C ILE A 19 51.93 15.22 18.11
N LEU A 20 51.98 14.67 19.31
CA LEU A 20 52.25 13.26 19.57
C LEU A 20 50.97 12.48 19.15
N PHE A 21 50.97 11.89 17.95
CA PHE A 21 49.92 10.96 17.51
C PHE A 21 50.07 9.66 18.29
N ILE A 22 49.32 9.53 19.38
CA ILE A 22 49.14 8.24 20.06
C ILE A 22 48.11 7.48 19.21
N LEU A 23 48.61 6.53 18.42
CA LEU A 23 47.77 5.54 17.74
C LEU A 23 47.10 4.63 18.79
N PHE A 24 45.92 5.03 19.25
CA PHE A 24 45.04 4.13 19.94
C PHE A 24 44.43 3.19 18.89
N THR A 25 44.99 2.01 18.70
CA THR A 25 44.35 0.91 17.99
C THR A 25 43.25 0.39 18.88
N ALA A 26 42.06 1.02 18.79
CA ALA A 26 40.85 0.47 19.34
C ALA A 26 40.52 -0.76 18.49
N ASN A 27 40.76 -1.96 19.03
CA ASN A 27 40.20 -3.17 18.51
C ASN A 27 38.67 -3.08 18.66
N PHE A 28 37.99 -2.57 17.64
CA PHE A 28 36.56 -2.74 17.49
C PHE A 28 36.32 -4.22 17.15
N ASN A 29 36.14 -5.04 18.18
CA ASN A 29 35.42 -6.30 17.97
C ASN A 29 34.05 -5.92 17.46
N ALA A 30 33.87 -5.95 16.13
CA ALA A 30 32.57 -5.91 15.52
C ALA A 30 31.85 -7.18 16.00
N TRP A 31 31.06 -7.01 17.04
CA TRP A 31 30.03 -7.99 17.36
C TRP A 31 29.07 -7.94 16.17
N ALA A 32 29.22 -8.89 15.26
CA ALA A 32 28.18 -9.18 14.29
C ALA A 32 26.94 -9.55 15.12
N VAL A 33 26.06 -8.57 15.32
CA VAL A 33 24.71 -8.84 15.78
C VAL A 33 24.14 -9.72 14.69
N ASN A 34 24.09 -11.03 14.93
CA ASN A 34 23.25 -11.92 14.16
C ASN A 34 21.83 -11.41 14.35
N VAL A 35 21.37 -10.56 13.45
CA VAL A 35 19.93 -10.29 13.32
C VAL A 35 19.38 -11.60 12.80
N GLU A 36 18.94 -12.45 13.72
CA GLU A 36 18.16 -13.64 13.40
C GLU A 36 17.04 -13.14 12.47
N LYS A 37 16.97 -13.72 11.27
CA LYS A 37 15.80 -13.46 10.41
C LYS A 37 14.58 -13.81 11.23
N PRO A 38 13.64 -12.88 11.39
CA PRO A 38 12.48 -13.09 12.23
C PRO A 38 11.80 -14.40 11.81
N ASN A 39 11.63 -15.32 12.74
CA ASN A 39 11.08 -16.64 12.49
C ASN A 39 9.61 -16.48 12.03
N ALA A 40 9.22 -17.14 10.94
CA ALA A 40 7.85 -17.13 10.43
C ALA A 40 6.82 -17.52 11.50
N ASP A 41 7.17 -18.43 12.41
CA ASP A 41 6.32 -18.83 13.52
C ASP A 41 6.02 -17.67 14.49
N ASN A 42 6.97 -16.79 14.73
CA ASN A 42 6.77 -15.60 15.56
C ASN A 42 5.79 -14.62 14.91
N TYR A 43 5.86 -14.44 13.59
CA TYR A 43 4.92 -13.61 12.84
C TYR A 43 3.52 -14.23 12.81
N ALA A 44 3.42 -15.53 12.54
CA ALA A 44 2.16 -16.26 12.60
C ALA A 44 1.50 -16.12 13.98
N ALA A 45 2.26 -16.32 15.05
CA ALA A 45 1.77 -16.19 16.42
C ALA A 45 1.29 -14.76 16.74
N ALA A 46 2.04 -13.74 16.29
CA ALA A 46 1.66 -12.33 16.45
C ALA A 46 0.36 -12.02 15.70
N LEU A 47 0.22 -12.50 14.47
CA LEU A 47 -0.98 -12.30 13.65
C LEU A 47 -2.20 -13.02 14.26
N LEU A 48 -2.03 -14.24 14.77
CA LEU A 48 -3.06 -14.98 15.50
C LEU A 48 -3.46 -14.27 16.82
N SER A 49 -2.51 -13.65 17.52
CA SER A 49 -2.81 -12.83 18.70
C SER A 49 -3.66 -11.61 18.30
N GLN A 50 -3.33 -10.97 17.19
CA GLN A 50 -4.12 -9.86 16.66
C GLN A 50 -5.54 -10.29 16.28
N HIS A 51 -5.71 -11.48 15.68
CA HIS A 51 -7.03 -12.05 15.41
C HIS A 51 -7.87 -12.17 16.68
N LYS A 52 -7.28 -12.67 17.78
CA LYS A 52 -7.97 -12.78 19.08
C LYS A 52 -8.42 -11.41 19.62
N ILE A 53 -7.53 -10.41 19.54
CA ILE A 53 -7.83 -9.03 19.96
C ILE A 53 -8.98 -8.44 19.15
N LEU A 54 -9.01 -8.69 17.86
CA LEU A 54 -10.00 -8.12 16.93
C LEU A 54 -11.29 -8.94 16.83
N SER A 55 -11.39 -10.12 17.47
CA SER A 55 -12.48 -11.08 17.28
C SER A 55 -13.87 -10.47 17.39
N LYS A 56 -14.12 -9.63 18.40
CA LYS A 56 -15.42 -8.95 18.58
C LYS A 56 -15.73 -7.97 17.46
N ARG A 57 -14.72 -7.21 16.98
CA ARG A 57 -14.87 -6.24 15.90
C ARG A 57 -15.06 -6.95 14.55
N LEU A 58 -14.39 -8.07 14.33
CA LEU A 58 -14.55 -8.90 13.13
C LEU A 58 -15.96 -9.51 13.06
N ALA A 59 -16.52 -9.94 14.20
CA ALA A 59 -17.86 -10.53 14.26
C ALA A 59 -18.99 -9.50 14.23
N ASN A 60 -18.75 -8.27 14.70
CA ASN A 60 -19.78 -7.23 14.79
C ASN A 60 -19.21 -5.89 14.33
N ASN A 61 -19.52 -5.50 13.11
CA ASN A 61 -19.01 -4.30 12.47
C ASN A 61 -19.99 -3.77 11.40
N GLN A 62 -19.70 -2.58 10.86
CA GLN A 62 -20.52 -1.92 9.85
C GLN A 62 -20.36 -2.47 8.42
N PHE A 63 -19.44 -3.38 8.19
CA PHE A 63 -19.09 -3.85 6.84
C PHE A 63 -19.93 -5.05 6.39
N ASN A 64 -20.71 -5.67 7.29
CA ASN A 64 -21.39 -6.95 7.06
C ASN A 64 -20.47 -8.07 6.56
N ARG A 65 -19.20 -7.97 6.88
CA ARG A 65 -18.11 -8.89 6.53
C ARG A 65 -17.17 -9.01 7.73
N PRO A 66 -16.46 -10.10 7.92
CA PRO A 66 -15.49 -10.24 9.02
C PRO A 66 -14.19 -9.46 8.73
N ILE A 67 -14.32 -8.13 8.66
CA ILE A 67 -13.21 -7.21 8.45
C ILE A 67 -13.19 -6.10 9.48
N THR A 68 -12.00 -5.54 9.71
CA THR A 68 -11.83 -4.25 10.38
C THR A 68 -10.99 -3.34 9.49
N LEU A 69 -11.33 -2.06 9.48
CA LEU A 69 -10.55 -1.04 8.77
C LEU A 69 -10.09 0.01 9.78
N ASN A 70 -8.81 0.34 9.74
CA ASN A 70 -8.19 1.42 10.51
C ASN A 70 -7.40 2.33 9.57
N SER A 71 -7.26 3.59 9.96
CA SER A 71 -6.41 4.55 9.24
C SER A 71 -5.66 5.44 10.20
N SER A 72 -4.50 5.91 9.81
CA SER A 72 -3.73 6.91 10.52
C SER A 72 -3.14 7.94 9.57
N GLU A 73 -2.96 9.13 10.09
CA GLU A 73 -2.35 10.27 9.40
C GLU A 73 -1.28 10.86 10.31
N THR A 74 -0.10 11.08 9.76
CA THR A 74 0.96 11.89 10.34
C THR A 74 1.23 13.09 9.41
N PRO A 75 2.05 14.07 9.79
CA PRO A 75 2.40 15.15 8.89
C PRO A 75 2.97 14.72 7.53
N GLU A 76 3.54 13.53 7.42
CA GLU A 76 4.28 13.07 6.24
C GLU A 76 3.74 11.78 5.64
N GLN A 77 2.91 11.01 6.37
CA GLN A 77 2.48 9.69 5.95
C GLN A 77 0.98 9.45 6.18
N LEU A 78 0.39 8.76 5.24
CA LEU A 78 -0.94 8.17 5.35
C LEU A 78 -0.85 6.65 5.33
N LYS A 79 -1.60 6.02 6.23
CA LYS A 79 -1.70 4.56 6.31
C LYS A 79 -3.14 4.15 6.48
N GLY A 80 -3.57 3.14 5.72
CA GLY A 80 -4.80 2.40 5.95
C GLY A 80 -4.49 0.92 6.05
N GLU A 81 -5.21 0.20 6.89
CA GLU A 81 -5.03 -1.23 7.09
C GLU A 81 -6.36 -1.94 7.27
N ILE A 82 -6.44 -3.16 6.76
CA ILE A 82 -7.58 -4.05 6.92
C ILE A 82 -7.08 -5.37 7.51
N TYR A 83 -7.77 -5.84 8.53
CA TYR A 83 -7.71 -7.23 8.99
C TYR A 83 -8.98 -7.93 8.55
N ALA A 84 -8.84 -9.13 7.99
CA ALA A 84 -9.96 -9.88 7.42
C ALA A 84 -9.87 -11.38 7.75
N VAL A 85 -11.01 -12.00 8.02
CA VAL A 85 -11.13 -13.47 7.96
C VAL A 85 -11.67 -13.83 6.59
N LEU A 86 -10.91 -14.64 5.86
CA LEU A 86 -11.24 -15.11 4.51
C LEU A 86 -11.72 -16.57 4.58
N ASP A 87 -12.82 -16.88 3.92
CA ASP A 87 -13.38 -18.24 3.82
C ASP A 87 -12.66 -19.07 2.75
N TYR A 88 -11.32 -19.04 2.78
CA TYR A 88 -10.44 -19.80 1.91
C TYR A 88 -9.34 -20.46 2.71
N PRO A 89 -8.93 -21.71 2.32
CA PRO A 89 -7.76 -22.35 2.90
C PRO A 89 -6.51 -21.48 2.74
N PHE A 90 -5.65 -21.49 3.74
CA PHE A 90 -4.39 -20.73 3.70
C PHE A 90 -3.54 -21.04 2.45
N ALA A 91 -3.43 -22.30 2.07
CA ALA A 91 -2.69 -22.69 0.87
C ALA A 91 -3.25 -22.03 -0.41
N THR A 92 -4.58 -21.86 -0.52
CA THR A 92 -5.22 -21.18 -1.64
C THR A 92 -4.85 -19.69 -1.65
N VAL A 93 -4.93 -19.01 -0.50
CA VAL A 93 -4.59 -17.60 -0.37
C VAL A 93 -3.11 -17.35 -0.62
N ASN A 94 -2.24 -18.18 -0.03
CA ASN A 94 -0.80 -18.11 -0.21
C ASN A 94 -0.42 -18.29 -1.70
N ASN A 95 -0.91 -19.32 -2.37
CA ASN A 95 -0.61 -19.56 -3.79
C ASN A 95 -1.14 -18.41 -4.68
N ALA A 96 -2.26 -17.80 -4.33
CA ALA A 96 -2.85 -16.71 -5.09
C ALA A 96 -2.07 -15.39 -4.94
N LEU A 97 -1.58 -15.06 -3.74
CA LEU A 97 -0.99 -13.76 -3.42
C LEU A 97 0.54 -13.76 -3.32
N ASN A 98 1.18 -14.91 -3.49
CA ASN A 98 2.63 -15.04 -3.41
C ASN A 98 3.30 -15.11 -4.80
N GLN A 99 2.64 -14.62 -5.84
CA GLN A 99 3.18 -14.60 -7.21
C GLN A 99 2.91 -13.24 -7.87
N PRO A 100 3.94 -12.58 -8.43
CA PRO A 100 3.81 -11.24 -9.00
C PRO A 100 2.79 -11.15 -10.15
N ALA A 101 2.71 -12.19 -10.99
CA ALA A 101 1.75 -12.22 -12.09
C ALA A 101 0.29 -12.19 -11.60
N HIS A 102 -0.01 -12.91 -10.53
CA HIS A 102 -1.34 -12.92 -9.92
C HIS A 102 -1.72 -11.56 -9.33
N TRP A 103 -0.74 -10.80 -8.85
CA TRP A 103 -0.98 -9.42 -8.42
C TRP A 103 -1.43 -8.53 -9.56
N CYS A 104 -0.88 -8.68 -10.78
CA CYS A 104 -1.36 -7.91 -11.93
C CYS A 104 -2.80 -8.28 -12.29
N ASP A 105 -3.17 -9.56 -12.21
CA ASP A 105 -4.54 -10.03 -12.42
C ASP A 105 -5.54 -9.50 -11.36
N ALA A 106 -5.08 -9.30 -10.14
CA ALA A 106 -5.87 -8.69 -9.09
C ALA A 106 -5.90 -7.16 -9.24
N LEU A 107 -4.76 -6.51 -9.35
CA LEU A 107 -4.66 -5.05 -9.36
C LEU A 107 -5.37 -4.40 -10.54
N ILE A 108 -5.45 -5.07 -11.71
CA ILE A 108 -6.17 -4.52 -12.86
C ILE A 108 -7.66 -4.30 -12.59
N LEU A 109 -8.25 -4.95 -11.59
CA LEU A 109 -9.65 -4.73 -11.19
C LEU A 109 -9.84 -3.36 -10.53
N HIS A 110 -8.80 -2.80 -9.91
CA HIS A 110 -8.87 -1.49 -9.27
C HIS A 110 -9.10 -0.38 -10.31
N ILE A 111 -10.08 0.49 -10.05
CA ILE A 111 -10.55 1.50 -11.01
C ILE A 111 -9.45 2.45 -11.52
N ASN A 112 -8.42 2.70 -10.70
CA ASN A 112 -7.31 3.59 -11.06
C ASN A 112 -6.11 2.87 -11.71
N ILE A 113 -6.06 1.54 -11.73
CA ILE A 113 -4.98 0.79 -12.40
C ILE A 113 -5.36 0.57 -13.86
N LYS A 114 -4.58 1.12 -14.77
CA LYS A 114 -4.83 1.10 -16.22
C LYS A 114 -4.01 0.06 -16.97
N TYR A 115 -2.96 -0.43 -16.32
CA TYR A 115 -2.05 -1.46 -16.84
C TYR A 115 -1.20 -1.98 -15.68
N CYS A 116 -0.84 -3.25 -15.72
CA CYS A 116 0.12 -3.87 -14.82
C CYS A 116 0.93 -4.94 -15.57
N ARG A 117 2.23 -4.95 -15.37
CA ARG A 117 3.14 -5.99 -15.86
C ARG A 117 4.19 -6.29 -14.81
N ALA A 118 4.37 -7.55 -14.48
CA ALA A 118 5.46 -8.02 -13.66
C ALA A 118 6.65 -8.41 -14.56
N GLU A 119 7.84 -7.93 -14.23
CA GLU A 119 9.08 -8.25 -14.91
C GLU A 119 10.09 -8.78 -13.89
N THR A 120 10.52 -10.02 -14.07
CA THR A 120 11.49 -10.68 -13.19
C THR A 120 12.84 -10.78 -13.89
N ASN A 121 13.88 -10.31 -13.22
CA ASN A 121 15.26 -10.38 -13.69
C ASN A 121 16.19 -10.90 -12.55
N LYS A 122 17.50 -10.85 -12.76
CA LYS A 122 18.50 -11.34 -11.79
C LYS A 122 18.51 -10.53 -10.47
N THR A 123 18.02 -9.31 -10.49
CA THR A 123 18.03 -8.40 -9.31
C THR A 123 16.72 -8.43 -8.53
N GLY A 124 15.67 -9.07 -9.07
CA GLY A 124 14.36 -9.17 -8.43
C GLY A 124 13.19 -9.02 -9.39
N THR A 125 12.02 -8.80 -8.85
CA THR A 125 10.81 -8.57 -9.62
C THR A 125 10.33 -7.14 -9.46
N VAL A 126 10.09 -6.46 -10.59
CA VAL A 126 9.48 -5.13 -10.65
C VAL A 126 8.12 -5.24 -11.30
N MET A 127 7.13 -4.62 -10.69
CA MET A 127 5.79 -4.51 -11.23
C MET A 127 5.60 -3.09 -11.79
N HIS A 128 5.43 -2.98 -13.09
CA HIS A 128 5.17 -1.73 -13.78
C HIS A 128 3.67 -1.47 -13.83
N LEU A 129 3.23 -0.40 -13.18
CA LEU A 129 1.83 -0.01 -13.11
C LEU A 129 1.61 1.33 -13.80
N ASN A 130 0.49 1.44 -14.52
CA ASN A 130 -0.02 2.72 -15.01
C ASN A 130 -1.22 3.13 -14.15
N LEU A 131 -1.07 4.25 -13.44
CA LEU A 131 -2.08 4.81 -12.54
C LEU A 131 -2.81 5.94 -13.24
N GLY A 132 -4.14 5.87 -13.29
CA GLY A 132 -4.94 6.82 -14.05
C GLY A 132 -6.19 7.30 -13.31
N LYS A 133 -6.99 8.08 -14.03
CA LYS A 133 -8.29 8.55 -13.58
C LYS A 133 -9.31 7.40 -13.59
N LYS A 134 -10.51 7.67 -13.10
CA LYS A 134 -11.58 6.67 -12.96
C LYS A 134 -12.41 6.46 -14.24
N HIS A 135 -11.99 7.01 -15.34
CA HIS A 135 -12.57 6.83 -16.69
C HIS A 135 -11.53 6.30 -17.66
N ASP A 136 -11.95 5.96 -18.87
CA ASP A 136 -11.04 5.46 -19.91
C ASP A 136 -9.94 6.47 -20.24
N GLN A 137 -8.72 5.99 -20.40
CA GLN A 137 -7.52 6.77 -20.71
C GLN A 137 -6.55 5.97 -21.56
N THR A 138 -5.75 6.69 -22.37
CA THR A 138 -4.57 6.11 -23.00
C THR A 138 -3.44 5.93 -21.99
N LEU A 139 -2.53 4.99 -22.22
CA LEU A 139 -1.39 4.80 -21.32
C LEU A 139 -0.45 6.02 -21.26
N ALA A 140 -0.41 6.82 -22.33
CA ALA A 140 0.40 8.05 -22.39
C ALA A 140 -0.08 9.11 -21.37
N GLU A 141 -1.36 9.10 -21.03
CA GLU A 141 -1.96 10.06 -20.08
C GLU A 141 -1.89 9.59 -18.63
N THR A 142 -1.34 8.42 -18.38
CA THR A 142 -1.27 7.82 -17.04
C THR A 142 0.07 8.09 -16.38
N TYR A 143 0.10 8.05 -15.05
CA TYR A 143 1.33 8.05 -14.29
C TYR A 143 1.93 6.63 -14.26
N LYS A 144 3.21 6.51 -14.60
CA LYS A 144 3.94 5.24 -14.54
C LYS A 144 4.60 5.09 -13.19
N ALA A 145 4.31 4.01 -12.50
CA ALA A 145 4.93 3.66 -11.23
C ALA A 145 5.61 2.29 -11.34
N ALA A 146 6.78 2.16 -10.73
CA ALA A 146 7.52 0.91 -10.64
C ALA A 146 7.53 0.45 -9.17
N PHE A 147 6.90 -0.69 -8.92
CA PHE A 147 6.86 -1.30 -7.59
C PHE A 147 7.83 -2.49 -7.54
N ASN A 148 8.76 -2.46 -6.61
CA ASN A 148 9.55 -3.64 -6.28
C ASN A 148 8.64 -4.63 -5.54
N TYR A 149 8.58 -5.85 -6.04
CA TYR A 149 7.89 -6.96 -5.39
C TYR A 149 8.87 -7.78 -4.58
N GLN A 150 8.53 -8.07 -3.34
CA GLN A 150 9.34 -8.89 -2.45
C GLN A 150 8.46 -9.94 -1.75
N GLU A 151 8.86 -11.20 -1.86
CA GLU A 151 8.41 -12.25 -0.96
C GLU A 151 9.27 -12.15 0.31
N ILE A 152 8.68 -11.66 1.40
CA ILE A 152 9.41 -11.42 2.65
C ILE A 152 9.51 -12.70 3.46
N SER A 153 8.43 -13.47 3.50
CA SER A 153 8.38 -14.77 4.20
C SER A 153 7.39 -15.71 3.53
N LYS A 154 7.74 -16.98 3.52
CA LYS A 154 6.89 -18.08 3.05
C LYS A 154 7.16 -19.32 3.89
N ALA A 155 6.12 -19.75 4.60
CA ALA A 155 6.11 -20.97 5.39
C ALA A 155 4.73 -21.65 5.30
N ASP A 156 4.59 -22.83 5.87
CA ASP A 156 3.33 -23.57 5.86
C ASP A 156 2.22 -22.91 6.69
N ASN A 157 2.59 -22.03 7.62
CA ASN A 157 1.67 -21.35 8.53
C ASN A 157 1.72 -19.81 8.43
N TYR A 158 2.51 -19.25 7.51
CA TYR A 158 2.62 -17.80 7.35
C TYR A 158 3.22 -17.44 6.00
N PHE A 159 2.67 -16.41 5.36
CA PHE A 159 3.36 -15.72 4.28
C PHE A 159 3.25 -14.21 4.44
N SER A 160 4.19 -13.50 3.85
CA SER A 160 4.08 -12.05 3.67
C SER A 160 4.77 -11.60 2.38
N THR A 161 4.11 -10.68 1.70
CA THR A 161 4.61 -10.03 0.49
C THR A 161 4.52 -8.52 0.60
N GLU A 162 5.47 -7.83 -0.03
CA GLU A 162 5.50 -6.37 -0.08
C GLU A 162 5.69 -5.89 -1.52
N LEU A 163 4.92 -4.86 -1.87
CA LEU A 163 5.14 -4.04 -3.05
C LEU A 163 5.51 -2.64 -2.56
N ASN A 164 6.67 -2.13 -2.97
CA ASN A 164 7.10 -0.80 -2.60
C ASN A 164 7.54 0.03 -3.80
N ALA A 165 7.22 1.32 -3.81
CA ALA A 165 7.65 2.26 -4.83
C ALA A 165 8.12 3.56 -4.18
N ALA A 166 9.32 4.02 -4.57
CA ALA A 166 9.90 5.24 -4.05
C ALA A 166 9.11 6.49 -4.46
N GLU A 167 8.53 6.47 -5.66
CA GLU A 167 7.82 7.60 -6.23
C GLU A 167 6.40 7.24 -6.65
N GLY A 168 5.50 8.21 -6.58
CA GLY A 168 4.11 8.10 -6.99
C GLY A 168 3.56 9.39 -7.60
N PRO A 169 2.28 9.38 -8.03
CA PRO A 169 1.67 10.52 -8.68
C PRO A 169 1.57 11.73 -7.76
N LEU A 170 1.60 12.93 -8.34
CA LEU A 170 1.32 14.19 -7.66
C LEU A 170 2.25 14.51 -6.47
N GLY A 171 3.51 14.05 -6.50
CA GLY A 171 4.48 14.31 -5.44
C GLY A 171 4.28 13.47 -4.18
N THR A 172 3.62 12.33 -4.32
CA THR A 172 3.58 11.28 -3.29
C THR A 172 4.77 10.34 -3.46
N SER A 173 5.18 9.66 -2.38
CA SER A 173 6.36 8.80 -2.34
C SER A 173 6.18 7.63 -1.36
N ASP A 174 7.17 6.79 -1.27
CA ASP A 174 7.30 5.72 -0.28
C ASP A 174 6.03 4.85 -0.18
N TYR A 175 5.51 4.46 -1.33
CA TYR A 175 4.36 3.58 -1.39
C TYR A 175 4.70 2.20 -0.85
N ARG A 176 3.83 1.70 -0.02
CA ARG A 176 3.91 0.36 0.52
C ARG A 176 2.55 -0.32 0.50
N ILE A 177 2.49 -1.46 -0.17
CA ILE A 177 1.41 -2.42 -0.08
C ILE A 177 1.99 -3.65 0.59
N TRP A 178 1.51 -3.98 1.77
CA TRP A 178 1.93 -5.14 2.54
C TRP A 178 0.76 -6.09 2.75
N VAL A 179 0.99 -7.35 2.48
CA VAL A 179 0.02 -8.42 2.76
C VAL A 179 0.71 -9.50 3.54
N GLU A 180 0.09 -9.92 4.62
CA GLU A 180 0.49 -11.08 5.39
C GLU A 180 -0.72 -11.91 5.78
N ALA A 181 -0.53 -13.20 5.95
CA ALA A 181 -1.61 -14.08 6.34
C ALA A 181 -1.13 -15.31 7.11
N THR A 182 -2.04 -15.87 7.90
CA THR A 182 -1.86 -17.09 8.68
C THR A 182 -3.14 -17.94 8.64
N PRO A 183 -3.03 -19.29 8.68
CA PRO A 183 -4.21 -20.15 8.72
C PRO A 183 -4.98 -19.97 10.04
N LEU A 184 -6.30 -20.06 9.92
CA LEU A 184 -7.20 -20.26 11.06
C LEU A 184 -7.73 -21.69 11.04
N ASN A 185 -8.34 -22.09 12.16
CA ASN A 185 -9.13 -23.31 12.19
C ASN A 185 -10.29 -23.22 11.18
N ASN A 186 -10.88 -24.36 10.80
CA ASN A 186 -12.02 -24.42 9.90
C ASN A 186 -11.76 -23.98 8.45
N ASN A 187 -10.54 -24.19 7.95
CA ASN A 187 -10.23 -23.91 6.54
C ASN A 187 -10.31 -22.42 6.15
N GLN A 188 -10.15 -21.53 7.11
CA GLN A 188 -10.13 -20.08 6.93
C GLN A 188 -8.71 -19.54 7.01
N THR A 189 -8.55 -18.32 6.54
CA THR A 189 -7.28 -17.57 6.57
C THR A 189 -7.50 -16.22 7.21
N PHE A 190 -6.66 -15.84 8.17
CA PHE A 190 -6.59 -14.48 8.68
C PHE A 190 -5.57 -13.69 7.89
N LEU A 191 -6.02 -12.60 7.30
CA LEU A 191 -5.22 -11.73 6.44
C LEU A 191 -5.11 -10.34 7.05
N HIS A 192 -3.90 -9.77 6.98
CA HIS A 192 -3.65 -8.36 7.23
C HIS A 192 -3.16 -7.70 5.94
N PHE A 193 -3.81 -6.63 5.56
CA PHE A 193 -3.49 -5.80 4.40
C PHE A 193 -3.18 -4.38 4.84
N THR A 194 -2.04 -3.83 4.40
CA THR A 194 -1.65 -2.44 4.65
C THR A 194 -1.43 -1.70 3.33
N TYR A 195 -1.93 -0.48 3.25
CA TYR A 195 -1.64 0.48 2.18
C TYR A 195 -1.17 1.79 2.81
N ALA A 196 0.06 2.17 2.51
CA ALA A 196 0.67 3.38 3.04
C ALA A 196 1.43 4.14 1.95
N TYR A 197 1.54 5.45 2.11
CA TYR A 197 2.38 6.31 1.27
C TYR A 197 2.71 7.61 2.00
N SER A 198 3.80 8.24 1.58
CA SER A 198 4.25 9.54 2.06
C SER A 198 3.86 10.66 1.09
N PHE A 199 3.82 11.89 1.58
CA PHE A 199 3.56 13.06 0.76
C PHE A 199 4.31 14.30 1.27
N GLY A 200 5.05 14.91 0.37
CA GLY A 200 5.73 16.18 0.61
C GLY A 200 4.82 17.40 0.41
N LEU A 201 5.40 18.58 0.32
CA LEU A 201 4.67 19.84 0.14
C LEU A 201 3.77 19.83 -1.12
N THR A 202 4.31 19.35 -2.24
CA THR A 202 3.58 19.26 -3.53
C THR A 202 2.37 18.34 -3.39
N GLY A 203 2.53 17.17 -2.76
CA GLY A 203 1.44 16.24 -2.52
C GLY A 203 0.35 16.84 -1.63
N ARG A 204 0.72 17.63 -0.62
CA ARG A 204 -0.25 18.35 0.24
C ARG A 204 -1.07 19.37 -0.55
N ILE A 205 -0.42 20.13 -1.43
CA ILE A 205 -1.12 21.13 -2.26
C ILE A 205 -2.09 20.42 -3.23
N ALA A 206 -1.62 19.36 -3.90
CA ALA A 206 -2.46 18.57 -4.79
C ALA A 206 -3.64 17.93 -4.06
N MET A 207 -3.42 17.39 -2.86
CA MET A 207 -4.47 16.79 -2.04
C MET A 207 -5.49 17.85 -1.56
N LYS A 208 -5.04 19.04 -1.14
CA LYS A 208 -5.94 20.15 -0.80
C LYS A 208 -6.81 20.55 -1.99
N GLY A 209 -6.23 20.67 -3.19
CA GLY A 209 -6.97 20.94 -4.42
C GLY A 209 -8.01 19.87 -4.74
N TYR A 210 -7.64 18.60 -4.62
CA TYR A 210 -8.57 17.47 -4.80
C TYR A 210 -9.72 17.52 -3.79
N LEU A 211 -9.43 17.71 -2.51
CA LEU A 211 -10.43 17.75 -1.44
C LEU A 211 -11.36 18.98 -1.53
N ALA A 212 -10.87 20.09 -2.08
CA ALA A 212 -11.68 21.29 -2.31
C ALA A 212 -12.64 21.17 -3.50
N THR A 213 -12.43 20.17 -4.37
CA THR A 213 -13.17 20.00 -5.64
C THR A 213 -13.81 18.60 -5.72
N ILE A 214 -13.17 17.69 -6.40
CA ILE A 214 -13.68 16.33 -6.72
C ILE A 214 -13.93 15.48 -5.46
N GLY A 215 -13.13 15.69 -4.43
CA GLY A 215 -13.19 14.94 -3.16
C GLY A 215 -14.02 15.56 -2.07
N LYS A 216 -14.66 16.73 -2.32
CA LYS A 216 -15.31 17.55 -1.30
C LYS A 216 -16.37 16.81 -0.48
N ASP A 217 -17.20 16.03 -1.15
CA ASP A 217 -18.33 15.34 -0.52
C ASP A 217 -18.03 13.83 -0.28
N LYS A 218 -16.80 13.40 -0.54
CA LYS A 218 -16.41 12.01 -0.37
C LYS A 218 -15.93 11.72 1.03
N VAL A 219 -16.49 10.67 1.61
CA VAL A 219 -16.21 10.25 2.99
C VAL A 219 -15.44 8.93 3.04
N GLY A 220 -14.80 8.65 4.16
CA GLY A 220 -14.23 7.35 4.48
C GLY A 220 -15.22 6.42 5.17
N PHE A 221 -14.71 5.49 5.92
CA PHE A 221 -15.51 4.46 6.62
C PHE A 221 -15.54 4.66 8.14
N THR A 222 -14.51 5.27 8.71
CA THR A 222 -14.49 5.54 10.16
C THR A 222 -15.60 6.49 10.52
N VAL A 223 -16.44 6.10 11.49
CA VAL A 223 -17.47 6.95 12.07
C VAL A 223 -16.83 7.76 13.19
N ASN A 224 -16.86 9.08 13.07
CA ASN A 224 -16.35 10.01 14.09
C ASN A 224 -17.37 10.15 15.21
N ASP A 225 -18.64 10.31 14.85
CA ASP A 225 -19.76 10.51 15.76
C ASP A 225 -21.07 10.04 15.12
N THR A 226 -22.07 9.77 15.93
CA THR A 226 -23.43 9.53 15.45
C THR A 226 -24.32 10.62 16.05
N PRO A 227 -24.55 11.73 15.30
CA PRO A 227 -25.37 12.81 15.78
C PRO A 227 -26.79 12.37 16.14
N SER A 228 -27.51 13.20 16.87
CA SER A 228 -28.88 12.93 17.33
C SER A 228 -29.89 12.66 16.19
N ASN A 229 -29.56 13.03 14.93
CA ASN A 229 -30.36 12.68 13.75
C ASN A 229 -30.19 11.22 13.29
N GLY A 230 -29.33 10.44 13.96
CA GLY A 230 -29.08 9.03 13.68
C GLY A 230 -28.25 8.72 12.41
N GLN A 231 -27.76 9.74 11.71
CA GLN A 231 -26.90 9.53 10.54
C GLN A 231 -25.41 9.54 10.95
N PRO A 232 -24.60 8.52 10.57
CA PRO A 232 -23.18 8.49 10.89
C PRO A 232 -22.43 9.67 10.27
N ASP A 233 -21.61 10.38 11.08
CA ASP A 233 -20.61 11.32 10.62
C ASP A 233 -19.32 10.55 10.28
N TYR A 234 -19.08 10.38 8.98
CA TYR A 234 -17.91 9.65 8.48
C TYR A 234 -16.71 10.57 8.35
N ILE A 235 -15.54 10.00 8.60
CA ILE A 235 -14.27 10.70 8.41
C ILE A 235 -14.12 11.21 6.97
N GLN A 236 -13.60 12.43 6.85
CA GLN A 236 -13.34 13.12 5.59
C GLN A 236 -11.84 13.36 5.39
N GLY A 237 -11.50 14.23 4.44
CA GLY A 237 -10.13 14.65 4.20
C GLY A 237 -9.24 13.52 3.71
N VAL A 238 -7.94 13.63 4.00
CA VAL A 238 -6.93 12.68 3.51
C VAL A 238 -7.07 11.29 4.13
N ARG A 239 -7.53 11.20 5.38
CA ARG A 239 -7.87 9.91 5.98
C ARG A 239 -9.02 9.22 5.26
N GLY A 240 -10.06 9.95 4.88
CA GLY A 240 -11.13 9.42 4.04
C GLY A 240 -10.63 8.91 2.68
N VAL A 241 -9.64 9.59 2.08
CA VAL A 241 -9.00 9.13 0.82
C VAL A 241 -8.28 7.80 1.01
N VAL A 242 -7.43 7.68 2.05
CA VAL A 242 -6.67 6.44 2.28
C VAL A 242 -7.58 5.28 2.64
N GLU A 243 -8.64 5.50 3.43
CA GLU A 243 -9.61 4.45 3.76
C GLU A 243 -10.33 3.91 2.52
N ARG A 244 -10.77 4.79 1.62
CA ARG A 244 -11.40 4.37 0.35
C ARG A 244 -10.45 3.56 -0.52
N ASN A 245 -9.19 3.99 -0.65
CA ASN A 245 -8.21 3.25 -1.45
C ASN A 245 -7.86 1.91 -0.82
N THR A 246 -7.66 1.85 0.49
CA THR A 246 -7.39 0.62 1.24
C THR A 246 -8.53 -0.39 1.03
N MET A 247 -9.77 0.05 1.14
CA MET A 247 -10.93 -0.82 0.89
C MET A 247 -10.97 -1.30 -0.57
N ARG A 248 -10.74 -0.43 -1.56
CA ARG A 248 -10.72 -0.83 -2.97
C ARG A 248 -9.66 -1.88 -3.26
N TYR A 249 -8.44 -1.74 -2.70
CA TYR A 249 -7.40 -2.75 -2.84
C TYR A 249 -7.78 -4.08 -2.17
N TYR A 250 -8.34 -4.03 -0.98
CA TYR A 250 -8.85 -5.23 -0.32
C TYR A 250 -9.93 -5.93 -1.17
N LEU A 251 -10.90 -5.18 -1.68
CA LEU A 251 -11.96 -5.73 -2.55
C LEU A 251 -11.41 -6.29 -3.87
N THR A 252 -10.25 -5.81 -4.32
CA THR A 252 -9.52 -6.37 -5.47
C THR A 252 -9.02 -7.78 -5.16
N ILE A 253 -8.42 -7.96 -3.98
CA ILE A 253 -7.98 -9.27 -3.48
C ILE A 253 -9.18 -10.20 -3.30
N ASP A 254 -10.25 -9.75 -2.67
CA ASP A 254 -11.48 -10.52 -2.45
C ASP A 254 -12.09 -10.99 -3.77
N ALA A 255 -12.22 -10.09 -4.75
CA ALA A 255 -12.76 -10.43 -6.07
C ALA A 255 -11.87 -11.40 -6.85
N TYR A 256 -10.55 -11.30 -6.72
CA TYR A 256 -9.60 -12.22 -7.32
C TYR A 256 -9.74 -13.62 -6.72
N LEU A 257 -9.69 -13.73 -5.39
CA LEU A 257 -9.78 -15.01 -4.67
C LEU A 257 -11.12 -15.72 -4.91
N ALA A 258 -12.23 -14.98 -4.92
CA ALA A 258 -13.57 -15.54 -5.11
C ALA A 258 -13.78 -16.23 -6.48
N ASN A 259 -12.89 -15.97 -7.43
CA ASN A 259 -13.06 -16.45 -8.81
C ASN A 259 -11.92 -17.32 -9.32
N LEU A 260 -11.07 -17.84 -8.42
CA LEU A 260 -9.95 -18.73 -8.79
C LEU A 260 -10.42 -20.03 -9.45
N ASN A 261 -11.54 -20.57 -9.01
CA ASN A 261 -12.09 -21.84 -9.50
C ASN A 261 -13.00 -21.68 -10.75
N GLN A 262 -13.16 -20.47 -11.27
CA GLN A 262 -13.94 -20.25 -12.49
C GLN A 262 -13.13 -20.71 -13.72
N PRO A 263 -13.80 -21.17 -14.80
CA PRO A 263 -13.14 -21.42 -16.06
C PRO A 263 -12.36 -20.19 -16.55
N ALA A 264 -11.16 -20.37 -17.09
CA ALA A 264 -10.23 -19.30 -17.45
C ALA A 264 -10.90 -18.20 -18.32
N ASN A 265 -11.73 -18.58 -19.28
CA ASN A 265 -12.45 -17.66 -20.15
C ASN A 265 -13.61 -16.88 -19.46
N LYS A 266 -13.94 -17.22 -18.23
CA LYS A 266 -14.99 -16.53 -17.43
C LYS A 266 -14.41 -15.78 -16.24
N GLN A 267 -13.15 -16.01 -15.87
CA GLN A 267 -12.56 -15.45 -14.67
C GLN A 267 -12.59 -13.91 -14.67
N LEU A 268 -12.18 -13.28 -15.78
CA LEU A 268 -12.17 -11.82 -15.86
C LEU A 268 -13.56 -11.24 -15.59
N ASP A 269 -14.56 -11.67 -16.34
CA ASP A 269 -15.91 -11.13 -16.20
C ASP A 269 -16.48 -11.33 -14.79
N LYS A 270 -16.22 -12.50 -14.20
CA LYS A 270 -16.64 -12.78 -12.83
C LYS A 270 -15.91 -11.97 -11.78
N ARG A 271 -14.61 -11.71 -11.97
CA ARG A 271 -13.83 -10.81 -11.13
C ARG A 271 -14.31 -9.36 -11.22
N LEU A 272 -14.57 -8.86 -12.44
CA LEU A 272 -15.11 -7.51 -12.66
C LEU A 272 -16.49 -7.34 -12.02
N GLU A 273 -17.39 -8.31 -12.23
CA GLU A 273 -18.71 -8.33 -11.62
C GLU A 273 -18.64 -8.32 -10.09
N LYS A 274 -17.82 -9.19 -9.52
CA LYS A 274 -17.64 -9.29 -8.06
C LYS A 274 -17.07 -8.00 -7.48
N TRP A 275 -16.02 -7.44 -8.10
CA TRP A 275 -15.40 -6.20 -7.62
C TRP A 275 -16.39 -5.03 -7.64
N PHE A 276 -17.11 -4.84 -8.76
CA PHE A 276 -18.10 -3.79 -8.88
C PHE A 276 -19.20 -3.94 -7.83
N ASN A 277 -19.81 -5.11 -7.74
CA ASN A 277 -20.88 -5.35 -6.78
C ASN A 277 -20.40 -5.11 -5.33
N SER A 278 -19.18 -5.54 -5.01
CA SER A 278 -18.61 -5.32 -3.67
C SER A 278 -18.30 -3.85 -3.39
N THR A 279 -17.96 -3.04 -4.40
CA THR A 279 -17.82 -1.58 -4.20
C THR A 279 -19.17 -0.91 -4.01
N GLU A 280 -20.22 -1.35 -4.70
CA GLU A 280 -21.57 -0.81 -4.56
C GLU A 280 -22.25 -1.18 -3.24
N GLU A 281 -21.82 -2.23 -2.53
CA GLU A 281 -22.20 -2.45 -1.13
C GLU A 281 -21.87 -1.24 -0.23
N TYR A 282 -20.87 -0.44 -0.65
CA TYR A 282 -20.40 0.78 0.02
C TYR A 282 -20.51 2.01 -0.90
N ALA A 283 -21.61 2.15 -1.64
CA ALA A 283 -21.77 3.17 -2.68
C ALA A 283 -21.49 4.59 -2.18
N LYS A 284 -21.89 4.93 -0.94
CA LYS A 284 -21.61 6.25 -0.32
C LYS A 284 -20.13 6.59 -0.33
N GLN A 285 -19.26 5.62 -0.11
CA GLN A 285 -17.81 5.78 -0.05
C GLN A 285 -17.12 5.51 -1.40
N LEU A 286 -17.58 4.48 -2.13
CA LEU A 286 -16.82 3.90 -3.21
C LEU A 286 -17.41 4.07 -4.61
N HIS A 287 -18.69 4.45 -4.74
CA HIS A 287 -19.28 4.67 -6.07
C HIS A 287 -18.55 5.76 -6.85
N GLU A 288 -18.15 5.48 -8.09
CA GLU A 288 -17.40 6.41 -8.95
C GLU A 288 -17.90 6.45 -10.39
N VAL A 289 -18.41 5.35 -10.91
CA VAL A 289 -18.86 5.21 -12.30
C VAL A 289 -19.96 4.14 -12.38
N GLU A 290 -20.73 4.19 -13.44
CA GLU A 290 -21.76 3.19 -13.71
C GLU A 290 -21.14 1.83 -14.07
N ARG A 291 -21.91 0.75 -13.81
CA ARG A 291 -21.44 -0.63 -14.01
C ARG A 291 -20.94 -0.90 -15.43
N ASN A 292 -21.70 -0.47 -16.43
CA ASN A 292 -21.36 -0.73 -17.82
C ASN A 292 -20.07 -0.03 -18.23
N ASP A 293 -19.89 1.21 -17.79
CA ASP A 293 -18.69 2.00 -18.04
C ASP A 293 -17.46 1.36 -17.38
N TYR A 294 -17.60 0.91 -16.11
CA TYR A 294 -16.53 0.19 -15.43
C TYR A 294 -16.15 -1.09 -16.18
N VAL A 295 -17.10 -1.95 -16.49
CA VAL A 295 -16.83 -3.25 -17.12
C VAL A 295 -16.21 -3.08 -18.50
N GLU A 296 -16.74 -2.17 -19.32
CA GLU A 296 -16.19 -1.89 -20.67
C GLU A 296 -14.75 -1.37 -20.58
N MET A 297 -14.51 -0.38 -19.73
CA MET A 297 -13.18 0.18 -19.49
C MET A 297 -12.20 -0.90 -19.05
N LYS A 298 -12.55 -1.71 -18.06
CA LYS A 298 -11.66 -2.73 -17.50
C LYS A 298 -11.36 -3.87 -18.46
N ARG A 299 -12.31 -4.26 -19.31
CA ARG A 299 -12.07 -5.24 -20.39
C ARG A 299 -11.02 -4.73 -21.39
N LYS A 300 -11.13 -3.47 -21.82
CA LYS A 300 -10.13 -2.82 -22.71
C LYS A 300 -8.75 -2.79 -22.06
N GLU A 301 -8.70 -2.42 -20.79
CA GLU A 301 -7.44 -2.36 -20.02
C GLU A 301 -6.81 -3.74 -19.84
N TYR A 302 -7.60 -4.76 -19.52
CA TYR A 302 -7.13 -6.14 -19.41
C TYR A 302 -6.63 -6.70 -20.75
N GLN A 303 -7.34 -6.43 -21.85
CA GLN A 303 -6.88 -6.82 -23.19
C GLN A 303 -5.54 -6.17 -23.51
N ARG A 304 -5.39 -4.87 -23.26
CA ARG A 304 -4.15 -4.13 -23.43
C ARG A 304 -3.00 -4.72 -22.61
N GLN A 305 -3.26 -5.08 -21.36
CA GLN A 305 -2.27 -5.72 -20.47
C GLN A 305 -1.74 -7.03 -21.05
N ASN A 306 -2.54 -7.79 -21.76
CA ASN A 306 -2.16 -9.10 -22.32
C ASN A 306 -1.64 -9.03 -23.76
N THR A 307 -1.76 -7.89 -24.46
CA THR A 307 -1.35 -7.73 -25.87
C THR A 307 -0.10 -6.89 -26.05
N VAL A 308 0.23 -6.03 -25.09
CA VAL A 308 1.46 -5.22 -25.12
C VAL A 308 2.58 -6.05 -24.48
N ASN A 309 3.38 -6.69 -25.34
CA ASN A 309 4.64 -7.37 -24.96
C ASN A 309 5.80 -6.39 -24.86
#